data_16d20c2bfe6472de2487228a3b9fcf4b
#
_entry.id   16d20c2bfe6472de2487228a3b9fcf4b
#
_cell.length_a   1.000
_cell.length_b   1.000
_cell.length_c   1.000
_cell.angle_alpha   90.00
_cell.angle_beta   90.00
_cell.angle_gamma   90.00
#
_symmetry.space_group_name_H-M   'P 1'
#
loop_
_entity.id
_entity.type
_entity.pdbx_description
1 polymer ?
#
loop_
_entity_poly.entity_id
_entity_poly.type
_entity_poly.pdbx_seq_one_letter_code
_entity_poly.pdbx_strand_id
1 'polypeptide(L)'
;QVVFHAQMAEEREAFNFDKIAQVITDKLIRRHPHVFAGAKVADVEGVWSQWDAIKKKEKEGTVNERKSVFDGVPRHLPALMRAHELVKKAHKHDLLPKGRKIASKRSLGKELFKLAQKAQSNGWQAEELLREEIKGQENVLRTKEKARQGRKRA
;
A
#
# COMPACT_ATOMS: atom_id res chain seq x y z
N GLN A 1 23.36 9.05 -1.34
CA GLN A 1 22.65 9.43 -0.08
C GLN A 1 22.77 8.36 1.01
N VAL A 2 22.56 7.07 0.73
CA VAL A 2 22.65 6.02 1.77
C VAL A 2 24.00 5.99 2.47
N VAL A 3 25.10 5.99 1.69
CA VAL A 3 26.48 6.02 2.22
C VAL A 3 26.73 7.30 3.03
N PHE A 4 26.29 8.45 2.53
CA PHE A 4 26.43 9.72 3.24
C PHE A 4 25.73 9.71 4.61
N HIS A 5 24.49 9.22 4.67
CA HIS A 5 23.79 9.12 5.94
C HIS A 5 24.40 8.05 6.86
N ALA A 6 24.95 6.98 6.31
CA ALA A 6 25.67 5.99 7.10
C ALA A 6 26.91 6.59 7.76
N GLN A 7 27.67 7.41 7.03
CA GLN A 7 28.84 8.13 7.57
C GLN A 7 28.44 9.07 8.70
N MET A 8 27.38 9.86 8.52
CA MET A 8 26.86 10.73 9.58
C MET A 8 26.39 9.97 10.83
N ALA A 9 25.88 8.75 10.65
CA ALA A 9 25.45 7.89 11.75
C ALA A 9 26.65 7.27 12.48
N GLU A 10 27.70 6.90 11.75
CA GLU A 10 28.95 6.39 12.31
C GLU A 10 29.69 7.43 13.15
N GLU A 11 29.74 8.70 12.70
CA GLU A 11 30.28 9.83 13.46
C GLU A 11 29.55 10.06 14.80
N ARG A 12 28.30 9.61 14.91
CA ARG A 12 27.50 9.66 16.14
C ARG A 12 27.50 8.35 16.92
N GLU A 13 28.35 7.41 16.54
CA GLU A 13 28.44 6.05 17.12
C GLU A 13 27.13 5.25 17.13
N ALA A 14 26.19 5.58 16.20
CA ALA A 14 24.89 4.93 16.13
C ALA A 14 24.93 3.62 15.33
N PHE A 15 25.42 3.68 14.09
CA PHE A 15 25.63 2.53 13.20
C PHE A 15 26.50 2.94 12.01
N ASN A 16 27.06 1.97 11.32
CA ASN A 16 27.89 2.15 10.12
C ASN A 16 27.26 1.52 8.87
N PHE A 17 27.93 1.64 7.72
CA PHE A 17 27.45 1.08 6.46
C PHE A 17 27.36 -0.45 6.48
N ASP A 18 28.29 -1.15 7.13
CA ASP A 18 28.27 -2.61 7.23
C ASP A 18 27.04 -3.10 7.97
N LYS A 19 26.62 -2.39 9.02
CA LYS A 19 25.38 -2.70 9.73
C LYS A 19 24.14 -2.53 8.85
N ILE A 20 24.11 -1.53 7.98
CA ILE A 20 23.02 -1.34 7.01
C ILE A 20 23.00 -2.50 6.01
N ALA A 21 24.18 -2.87 5.47
CA ALA A 21 24.32 -3.98 4.53
C ALA A 21 23.88 -5.31 5.15
N GLN A 22 24.27 -5.59 6.39
CA GLN A 22 23.84 -6.78 7.12
C GLN A 22 22.32 -6.81 7.31
N VAL A 23 21.72 -5.73 7.79
CA VAL A 23 20.28 -5.65 8.05
C VAL A 23 19.45 -5.85 6.77
N ILE A 24 19.88 -5.28 5.64
CA ILE A 24 19.14 -5.49 4.38
C ILE A 24 19.33 -6.91 3.84
N THR A 25 20.52 -7.50 3.98
CA THR A 25 20.80 -8.87 3.58
C THR A 25 19.95 -9.85 4.36
N ASP A 26 19.93 -9.77 5.68
CA ASP A 26 19.11 -10.63 6.54
C ASP A 26 17.62 -10.51 6.20
N LYS A 27 17.16 -9.30 5.91
CA LYS A 27 15.79 -9.04 5.50
C LYS A 27 15.47 -9.67 4.15
N LEU A 28 16.37 -9.60 3.18
CA LEU A 28 16.19 -10.22 1.86
C LEU A 28 16.18 -11.75 1.95
N ILE A 29 17.11 -12.36 2.68
CA ILE A 29 17.15 -13.80 2.92
C ILE A 29 15.82 -14.26 3.55
N ARG A 30 15.39 -13.63 4.63
CA ARG A 30 14.16 -13.98 5.33
C ARG A 30 12.90 -13.84 4.47
N ARG A 31 12.85 -12.83 3.57
CA ARG A 31 11.68 -12.57 2.71
C ARG A 31 11.65 -13.39 1.43
N HIS A 32 12.74 -14.07 1.08
CA HIS A 32 12.83 -14.88 -0.12
C HIS A 32 13.16 -16.35 0.22
N PRO A 33 12.36 -17.04 1.07
CA PRO A 33 12.64 -18.41 1.46
C PRO A 33 12.57 -19.39 0.28
N HIS A 34 11.89 -19.04 -0.80
CA HIS A 34 11.90 -19.79 -2.06
C HIS A 34 13.28 -19.77 -2.76
N VAL A 35 14.13 -18.79 -2.47
CA VAL A 35 15.50 -18.69 -3.01
C VAL A 35 16.51 -19.29 -2.04
N PHE A 36 16.41 -18.95 -0.75
CA PHE A 36 17.44 -19.21 0.25
C PHE A 36 17.14 -20.39 1.18
N ALA A 37 15.87 -20.83 1.28
CA ALA A 37 15.44 -21.89 2.22
C ALA A 37 14.65 -23.02 1.56
N GLY A 38 14.69 -23.15 0.23
CA GLY A 38 14.07 -24.27 -0.49
C GLY A 38 12.54 -24.32 -0.44
N ALA A 39 11.88 -23.24 -0.03
CA ALA A 39 10.42 -23.21 0.01
C ALA A 39 9.84 -23.29 -1.41
N LYS A 40 9.01 -24.31 -1.66
CA LYS A 40 8.36 -24.47 -2.97
C LYS A 40 7.23 -23.48 -3.13
N VAL A 41 7.23 -22.73 -4.22
CA VAL A 41 6.16 -21.78 -4.62
C VAL A 41 5.72 -22.17 -6.03
N ALA A 42 4.42 -22.31 -6.24
CA ALA A 42 3.90 -22.82 -7.51
C ALA A 42 3.93 -21.77 -8.63
N ASP A 43 3.78 -20.49 -8.26
CA ASP A 43 3.68 -19.38 -9.20
C ASP A 43 4.09 -18.04 -8.57
N VAL A 44 4.06 -16.99 -9.38
CA VAL A 44 4.38 -15.61 -8.96
C VAL A 44 3.41 -15.08 -7.89
N GLU A 45 2.13 -15.47 -7.96
CA GLU A 45 1.14 -15.07 -6.95
C GLU A 45 1.43 -15.69 -5.59
N GLY A 46 1.90 -16.93 -5.57
CA GLY A 46 2.39 -17.61 -4.37
C GLY A 46 3.57 -16.88 -3.73
N VAL A 47 4.53 -16.42 -4.53
CA VAL A 47 5.67 -15.59 -4.05
C VAL A 47 5.16 -14.31 -3.38
N TRP A 48 4.24 -13.58 -4.02
CA TRP A 48 3.67 -12.37 -3.47
C TRP A 48 2.91 -12.61 -2.15
N SER A 49 2.13 -13.69 -2.11
CA SER A 49 1.36 -14.05 -0.92
C SER A 49 2.26 -14.40 0.26
N GLN A 50 3.31 -15.19 0.01
CA GLN A 50 4.32 -15.54 1.01
C GLN A 50 5.05 -14.30 1.52
N TRP A 51 5.47 -13.41 0.63
CA TRP A 51 6.13 -12.16 0.99
C TRP A 51 5.24 -11.22 1.82
N ASP A 52 3.96 -11.09 1.47
CA ASP A 52 2.98 -10.31 2.24
C ASP A 52 2.77 -10.91 3.64
N ALA A 53 2.72 -12.24 3.77
CA ALA A 53 2.59 -12.94 5.05
C ALA A 53 3.81 -12.71 5.95
N ILE A 54 5.01 -12.83 5.41
CA ILE A 54 6.26 -12.58 6.13
C ILE A 54 6.32 -11.11 6.60
N LYS A 55 6.01 -10.15 5.73
CA LYS A 55 5.96 -8.72 6.10
C LYS A 55 4.92 -8.41 7.18
N LYS A 56 3.82 -9.13 7.19
CA LYS A 56 2.80 -8.97 8.24
C LYS A 56 3.36 -9.46 9.57
N LYS A 57 3.93 -10.66 9.60
CA LYS A 57 4.54 -11.26 10.79
C LYS A 57 5.68 -10.42 11.37
N GLU A 58 6.54 -9.84 10.51
CA GLU A 58 7.63 -8.93 10.94
C GLU A 58 7.14 -7.67 11.65
N LYS A 59 5.92 -7.24 11.38
CA LYS A 59 5.33 -6.02 11.95
C LYS A 59 4.45 -6.27 13.16
N GLU A 60 4.07 -7.52 13.37
CA GLU A 60 3.19 -7.94 14.47
C GLU A 60 3.86 -7.61 15.82
N GLY A 61 3.15 -6.93 16.72
CA GLY A 61 3.68 -6.48 18.00
C GLY A 61 4.65 -5.29 17.94
N THR A 62 4.93 -4.74 16.76
CA THR A 62 5.80 -3.56 16.62
C THR A 62 4.98 -2.26 16.46
N VAL A 63 5.65 -1.10 16.68
CA VAL A 63 5.06 0.24 16.39
C VAL A 63 4.57 0.39 14.95
N ASN A 64 5.06 -0.46 14.03
CA ASN A 64 4.68 -0.47 12.61
C ASN A 64 3.60 -1.50 12.28
N GLU A 65 2.96 -2.10 13.28
CA GLU A 65 1.86 -3.03 13.09
C GLU A 65 0.69 -2.35 12.41
N ARG A 66 0.15 -3.02 11.38
CA ARG A 66 -0.98 -2.51 10.62
C ARG A 66 -2.27 -3.14 11.13
N LYS A 67 -3.12 -2.33 11.76
CA LYS A 67 -4.45 -2.74 12.25
C LYS A 67 -5.48 -2.85 11.12
N SER A 68 -5.23 -2.17 10.01
CA SER A 68 -6.09 -2.17 8.82
C SER A 68 -5.26 -2.44 7.57
N VAL A 69 -5.87 -3.06 6.56
CA VAL A 69 -5.25 -3.25 5.24
C VAL A 69 -4.90 -1.91 4.58
N PHE A 70 -5.59 -0.84 4.95
CA PHE A 70 -5.41 0.50 4.41
C PHE A 70 -4.24 1.26 5.03
N ASP A 71 -3.71 0.85 6.18
CA ASP A 71 -2.61 1.54 6.89
C ASP A 71 -1.30 1.59 6.09
N GLY A 72 -1.19 0.79 5.03
CA GLY A 72 -0.03 0.80 4.15
C GLY A 72 -0.15 1.71 2.92
N VAL A 73 -1.22 2.50 2.79
CA VAL A 73 -1.38 3.45 1.69
C VAL A 73 -0.79 4.81 2.11
N PRO A 74 0.28 5.28 1.46
CA PRO A 74 0.92 6.53 1.85
C PRO A 74 -0.06 7.72 1.71
N ARG A 75 -0.05 8.59 2.73
CA ARG A 75 -0.97 9.75 2.75
C ARG A 75 -0.56 10.88 1.81
N HIS A 76 0.73 10.94 1.47
CA HIS A 76 1.32 11.99 0.62
C HIS A 76 1.16 11.73 -0.89
N LEU A 77 0.62 10.59 -1.29
CA LEU A 77 0.36 10.32 -2.71
C LEU A 77 -0.61 11.34 -3.31
N PRO A 78 -0.47 11.68 -4.60
CA PRO A 78 -1.51 12.38 -5.36
C PRO A 78 -2.85 11.68 -5.21
N ALA A 79 -3.95 12.44 -5.15
CA ALA A 79 -5.27 11.89 -4.80
C ALA A 79 -5.68 10.72 -5.70
N LEU A 80 -5.50 10.85 -7.02
CA LEU A 80 -5.86 9.78 -7.95
C LEU A 80 -5.05 8.50 -7.72
N MET A 81 -3.75 8.61 -7.44
CA MET A 81 -2.89 7.47 -7.11
C MET A 81 -3.31 6.83 -5.79
N ARG A 82 -3.63 7.66 -4.80
CA ARG A 82 -4.10 7.18 -3.50
C ARG A 82 -5.45 6.46 -3.62
N ALA A 83 -6.39 7.01 -4.37
CA ALA A 83 -7.67 6.37 -4.67
C ALA A 83 -7.46 5.00 -5.33
N HIS A 84 -6.56 4.92 -6.33
CA HIS A 84 -6.23 3.67 -7.01
C HIS A 84 -5.72 2.60 -6.03
N GLU A 85 -4.77 2.94 -5.15
CA GLU A 85 -4.24 1.99 -4.16
C GLU A 85 -5.27 1.56 -3.11
N LEU A 86 -6.16 2.46 -2.67
CA LEU A 86 -7.26 2.12 -1.77
C LEU A 86 -8.26 1.15 -2.43
N VAL A 87 -8.68 1.44 -3.66
CA VAL A 87 -9.61 0.59 -4.42
C VAL A 87 -8.99 -0.78 -4.70
N LYS A 88 -7.72 -0.83 -5.12
CA LYS A 88 -6.98 -2.08 -5.34
C LYS A 88 -6.96 -2.95 -4.08
N LYS A 89 -6.68 -2.35 -2.91
CA LYS A 89 -6.70 -3.08 -1.62
C LYS A 89 -8.11 -3.51 -1.25
N ALA A 90 -9.10 -2.65 -1.44
CA ALA A 90 -10.50 -2.99 -1.16
C ALA A 90 -10.99 -4.17 -2.01
N HIS A 91 -10.61 -4.25 -3.28
CA HIS A 91 -10.91 -5.40 -4.13
C HIS A 91 -10.17 -6.67 -3.70
N LYS A 92 -8.87 -6.56 -3.35
CA LYS A 92 -8.07 -7.71 -2.86
C LYS A 92 -8.69 -8.33 -1.59
N HIS A 93 -9.37 -7.54 -0.79
CA HIS A 93 -10.01 -7.98 0.47
C HIS A 93 -11.53 -8.10 0.38
N ASP A 94 -12.13 -8.08 -0.81
CA ASP A 94 -13.58 -8.15 -1.09
C ASP A 94 -14.43 -7.15 -0.30
N LEU A 95 -13.90 -5.96 -0.07
CA LEU A 95 -14.61 -4.86 0.60
C LEU A 95 -15.38 -3.98 -0.38
N LEU A 96 -15.03 -4.06 -1.68
CA LEU A 96 -15.73 -3.45 -2.79
C LEU A 96 -16.06 -4.49 -3.87
N PRO A 97 -17.24 -4.40 -4.52
CA PRO A 97 -17.58 -5.21 -5.66
C PRO A 97 -16.65 -4.85 -6.84
N LYS A 98 -16.28 -5.83 -7.65
CA LYS A 98 -15.55 -5.57 -8.90
C LYS A 98 -16.44 -4.71 -9.81
N GLY A 99 -15.93 -3.56 -10.22
CA GLY A 99 -16.62 -2.67 -11.14
C GLY A 99 -16.84 -3.30 -12.52
N ARG A 100 -17.79 -2.76 -13.28
CA ARG A 100 -17.96 -3.14 -14.70
C ARG A 100 -16.71 -2.78 -15.49
N LYS A 101 -16.27 -3.69 -16.35
CA LYS A 101 -15.19 -3.39 -17.30
C LYS A 101 -15.67 -2.29 -18.26
N ILE A 102 -14.90 -1.23 -18.39
CA ILE A 102 -15.15 -0.15 -19.34
C ILE A 102 -14.54 -0.54 -20.69
N ALA A 103 -15.26 -0.28 -21.77
CA ALA A 103 -14.87 -0.72 -23.11
C ALA A 103 -13.57 -0.08 -23.62
N SER A 104 -13.20 1.11 -23.16
CA SER A 104 -12.07 1.86 -23.70
C SER A 104 -11.33 2.70 -22.64
N LYS A 105 -10.01 2.51 -22.55
CA LYS A 105 -9.11 3.35 -21.75
C LYS A 105 -9.23 4.83 -22.15
N ARG A 106 -9.38 5.10 -23.44
CA ARG A 106 -9.50 6.47 -23.97
C ARG A 106 -10.79 7.15 -23.51
N SER A 107 -11.90 6.42 -23.39
CA SER A 107 -13.16 6.96 -22.88
C SER A 107 -13.02 7.37 -21.43
N LEU A 108 -12.43 6.52 -20.58
CA LEU A 108 -12.19 6.83 -19.19
C LEU A 108 -11.27 8.05 -19.01
N GLY A 109 -10.20 8.15 -19.80
CA GLY A 109 -9.32 9.32 -19.78
C GLY A 109 -10.05 10.61 -20.13
N LYS A 110 -10.95 10.58 -21.12
CA LYS A 110 -11.79 11.74 -21.47
C LYS A 110 -12.74 12.13 -20.33
N GLU A 111 -13.33 11.15 -19.62
CA GLU A 111 -14.19 11.43 -18.47
C GLU A 111 -13.44 12.07 -17.32
N LEU A 112 -12.25 11.57 -16.98
CA LEU A 112 -11.39 12.17 -15.96
C LEU A 112 -11.03 13.62 -16.31
N PHE A 113 -10.68 13.89 -17.56
CA PHE A 113 -10.39 15.25 -18.01
C PHE A 113 -11.61 16.19 -17.92
N LYS A 114 -12.79 15.70 -18.32
CA LYS A 114 -14.05 16.44 -18.18
C LYS A 114 -14.37 16.77 -16.71
N LEU A 115 -14.10 15.86 -15.77
CA LEU A 115 -14.27 16.13 -14.34
C LEU A 115 -13.33 17.23 -13.86
N ALA A 116 -12.07 17.21 -14.29
CA ALA A 116 -11.11 18.27 -13.98
C ALA A 116 -11.56 19.64 -14.55
N GLN A 117 -12.08 19.67 -15.81
CA GLN A 117 -12.64 20.87 -16.41
C GLN A 117 -13.82 21.40 -15.60
N LYS A 118 -14.75 20.53 -15.16
CA LYS A 118 -15.89 20.92 -14.33
C LYS A 118 -15.45 21.53 -12.99
N ALA A 119 -14.47 20.93 -12.33
CA ALA A 119 -13.91 21.48 -11.09
C ALA A 119 -13.34 22.88 -11.34
N GLN A 120 -12.50 23.03 -12.37
CA GLN A 120 -11.91 24.32 -12.74
C GLN A 120 -12.95 25.40 -13.06
N SER A 121 -14.02 25.04 -13.78
CA SER A 121 -15.10 25.98 -14.12
C SER A 121 -15.87 26.49 -12.90
N ASN A 122 -15.81 25.78 -11.77
CA ASN A 122 -16.42 26.20 -10.50
C ASN A 122 -15.40 26.80 -9.51
N GLY A 123 -14.16 27.03 -9.94
CA GLY A 123 -13.11 27.58 -9.09
C GLY A 123 -12.57 26.57 -8.06
N TRP A 124 -12.82 25.27 -8.25
CA TRP A 124 -12.39 24.22 -7.34
C TRP A 124 -11.16 23.49 -7.87
N GLN A 125 -10.33 22.97 -6.96
CA GLN A 125 -9.20 22.12 -7.31
C GLN A 125 -9.63 20.65 -7.28
N ALA A 126 -9.57 19.98 -8.44
CA ALA A 126 -9.99 18.58 -8.58
C ALA A 126 -9.20 17.62 -7.64
N GLU A 127 -7.93 17.92 -7.41
CA GLU A 127 -7.07 17.17 -6.48
C GLU A 127 -7.59 17.23 -5.04
N GLU A 128 -8.00 18.43 -4.58
CA GLU A 128 -8.53 18.63 -3.22
C GLU A 128 -9.88 17.95 -3.05
N LEU A 129 -10.78 18.13 -4.01
CA LEU A 129 -12.09 17.46 -4.00
C LEU A 129 -11.95 15.95 -3.90
N LEU A 130 -11.07 15.35 -4.72
CA LEU A 130 -10.85 13.92 -4.68
C LEU A 130 -10.17 13.49 -3.36
N ARG A 131 -9.27 14.30 -2.82
CA ARG A 131 -8.61 14.03 -1.53
C ARG A 131 -9.58 14.00 -0.36
N GLU A 132 -10.56 14.87 -0.34
CA GLU A 132 -11.63 14.89 0.66
C GLU A 132 -12.54 13.67 0.53
N GLU A 133 -12.98 13.36 -0.69
CA GLU A 133 -13.82 12.19 -0.96
C GLU A 133 -13.10 10.89 -0.54
N ILE A 134 -11.80 10.76 -0.82
CA ILE A 134 -10.98 9.62 -0.39
C ILE A 134 -11.02 9.42 1.12
N LYS A 135 -10.98 10.48 1.92
CA LYS A 135 -11.07 10.37 3.39
C LYS A 135 -12.41 9.76 3.81
N GLY A 136 -13.51 10.22 3.20
CA GLY A 136 -14.84 9.68 3.46
C GLY A 136 -14.95 8.20 3.08
N GLN A 137 -14.52 7.84 1.88
CA GLN A 137 -14.54 6.47 1.37
C GLN A 137 -13.63 5.54 2.18
N GLU A 138 -12.46 5.98 2.59
CA GLU A 138 -11.56 5.20 3.45
C GLU A 138 -12.21 4.87 4.79
N ASN A 139 -12.92 5.81 5.41
CA ASN A 139 -13.64 5.56 6.67
C ASN A 139 -14.75 4.50 6.49
N VAL A 140 -15.51 4.58 5.40
CA VAL A 140 -16.53 3.55 5.06
C VAL A 140 -15.90 2.18 4.87
N LEU A 141 -14.78 2.11 4.15
CA LEU A 141 -14.06 0.86 3.89
C LEU A 141 -13.48 0.26 5.18
N ARG A 142 -12.93 1.08 6.07
CA ARG A 142 -12.42 0.63 7.39
C ARG A 142 -13.54 0.09 8.28
N THR A 143 -14.73 0.69 8.23
CA THR A 143 -15.91 0.20 8.95
C THR A 143 -16.35 -1.16 8.43
N LYS A 144 -16.42 -1.34 7.12
CA LYS A 144 -16.72 -2.63 6.48
C LYS A 144 -15.68 -3.70 6.83
N GLU A 145 -14.39 -3.34 6.85
CA GLU A 145 -13.32 -4.25 7.25
C GLU A 145 -13.51 -4.76 8.68
N LYS A 146 -13.76 -3.87 9.64
CA LYS A 146 -14.01 -4.23 11.05
C LYS A 146 -15.23 -5.15 11.21
N ALA A 147 -16.33 -4.83 10.54
CA ALA A 147 -17.54 -5.65 10.57
C ALA A 147 -17.28 -7.06 10.03
N ARG A 148 -16.47 -7.19 8.97
CA ARG A 148 -16.11 -8.49 8.39
C ARG A 148 -15.16 -9.29 9.29
N GLN A 149 -14.23 -8.62 9.97
CA GLN A 149 -13.34 -9.27 10.93
C GLN A 149 -14.11 -9.79 12.15
N GLY A 150 -15.10 -9.05 12.64
CA GLY A 150 -15.97 -9.49 13.72
C GLY A 150 -16.75 -10.75 13.38
N ARG A 151 -17.31 -10.83 12.15
CA ARG A 151 -18.06 -12.02 11.68
C ARG A 151 -17.20 -13.28 11.47
N LYS A 152 -15.87 -13.14 11.31
CA LYS A 152 -14.96 -14.29 11.17
C LYS A 152 -14.48 -14.83 12.53
N ARG A 153 -14.71 -14.10 13.61
CA ARG A 153 -14.31 -14.47 14.97
C ARG A 153 -15.48 -15.04 15.80
N ALA A 154 -16.71 -14.82 15.34
CA ALA A 154 -17.92 -15.43 15.87
C ALA A 154 -18.26 -16.74 15.13
#